data_8679a922e3812d7cc16b11cb1123f064
#
_entry.id   8679a922e3812d7cc16b11cb1123f064
#
_cell.length_a   1.000
_cell.length_b   1.000
_cell.length_c   1.000
_cell.angle_alpha   90.00
_cell.angle_beta   90.00
_cell.angle_gamma   90.00
#
_symmetry.space_group_name_H-M   'P 1'
#
loop_
_entity.id
_entity.type
_entity.pdbx_description
1 polymer ?
#
loop_
_entity_poly.entity_id
_entity_poly.type
_entity_poly.pdbx_seq_one_letter_code
_entity_poly.pdbx_strand_id
1 'polypeptide(L)'
;REQQTMGGTLSLIQFDHEYLVSYPVTPIADVQPLTTETFQPRGSTALLDAIGRTIKETKSQNPSVVILTDGQENASETYTKAHIKDLIEQKTKEGWTFAYLGANQDAFAEASSMGIAAGCTMNYDARNTPVAFRALSSAMSAQASGQSQTVDLSTQVI
;
A
#
# COMPACT_ATOMS: atom_id res chain seq x y z
N ARG A 1 0.41 6.02 14.49
CA ARG A 1 1.15 6.78 15.53
C ARG A 1 2.58 6.29 15.69
N GLU A 2 2.85 4.99 15.64
CA GLU A 2 4.23 4.45 15.79
C GLU A 2 5.17 5.04 14.73
N GLN A 3 4.73 5.18 13.50
CA GLN A 3 5.54 5.74 12.43
C GLN A 3 5.88 7.23 12.66
N GLN A 4 5.07 7.95 13.40
CA GLN A 4 5.31 9.37 13.68
C GLN A 4 6.55 9.61 14.56
N THR A 5 6.96 8.61 15.34
CA THR A 5 8.17 8.72 16.16
C THR A 5 9.45 8.42 15.41
N MET A 6 9.36 7.83 14.21
CA MET A 6 10.52 7.40 13.41
C MET A 6 11.02 8.45 12.43
N GLY A 7 10.25 9.51 12.20
CA GLY A 7 10.53 10.49 11.15
C GLY A 7 10.18 9.96 9.77
N GLY A 8 10.47 10.74 8.74
CA GLY A 8 10.13 10.43 7.36
C GLY A 8 8.93 11.19 6.84
N THR A 9 8.47 10.84 5.66
CA THR A 9 7.32 11.46 5.00
C THR A 9 6.28 10.43 4.58
N LEU A 10 5.04 10.87 4.48
CA LEU A 10 3.91 10.07 4.02
C LEU A 10 3.17 10.79 2.90
N SER A 11 2.78 10.03 1.89
CA SER A 11 1.74 10.45 0.94
C SER A 11 0.55 9.51 1.10
N LEU A 12 -0.65 10.05 1.15
CA LEU A 12 -1.87 9.27 1.22
C LEU A 12 -2.72 9.53 -0.02
N ILE A 13 -3.02 8.45 -0.73
CA ILE A 13 -3.84 8.46 -1.92
C ILE A 13 -5.09 7.63 -1.65
N GLN A 14 -6.24 8.21 -1.91
CA GLN A 14 -7.52 7.51 -1.95
C GLN A 14 -7.93 7.30 -3.39
N PHE A 15 -8.40 6.12 -3.71
CA PHE A 15 -8.83 5.82 -5.08
C PHE A 15 -10.08 4.95 -5.10
N ASP A 16 -10.87 5.14 -6.15
CA ASP A 16 -11.97 4.27 -6.58
C ASP A 16 -11.93 4.26 -8.11
N HIS A 17 -12.87 4.86 -8.81
CA HIS A 17 -12.74 5.24 -10.22
C HIS A 17 -12.01 6.59 -10.37
N GLU A 18 -11.84 7.33 -9.27
CA GLU A 18 -11.09 8.58 -9.20
C GLU A 18 -9.81 8.38 -8.37
N TYR A 19 -8.88 9.30 -8.52
CA TYR A 19 -7.59 9.31 -7.84
C TYR A 19 -7.46 10.62 -7.06
N LEU A 20 -7.43 10.53 -5.74
CA LEU A 20 -7.36 11.69 -4.87
C LEU A 20 -6.11 11.64 -3.99
N VAL A 21 -5.23 12.60 -4.14
CA VAL A 21 -4.11 12.78 -3.21
C VAL A 21 -4.64 13.52 -1.97
N SER A 22 -4.92 12.77 -0.92
CA SER A 22 -5.43 13.31 0.34
C SER A 22 -4.33 14.04 1.12
N TYR A 23 -3.14 13.44 1.14
CA TYR A 23 -1.93 14.09 1.66
C TYR A 23 -0.83 13.98 0.61
N PRO A 24 -0.32 15.11 0.09
CA PRO A 24 0.94 15.09 -0.68
C PRO A 24 2.09 14.71 0.26
N VAL A 25 3.30 14.64 -0.25
CA VAL A 25 4.48 14.31 0.57
C VAL A 25 4.53 15.21 1.80
N THR A 26 4.21 14.65 2.96
CA THR A 26 4.03 15.37 4.23
C THR A 26 4.87 14.71 5.30
N PRO A 27 5.61 15.47 6.13
CA PRO A 27 6.27 14.88 7.30
C PRO A 27 5.28 14.09 8.14
N ILE A 28 5.65 12.87 8.52
CA ILE A 28 4.73 11.96 9.22
C ILE A 28 4.18 12.60 10.52
N ALA A 29 5.01 13.39 11.20
CA ALA A 29 4.59 14.10 12.42
C ALA A 29 3.42 15.07 12.19
N ASP A 30 3.27 15.58 10.95
CA ASP A 30 2.24 16.57 10.60
C ASP A 30 0.99 15.93 9.98
N VAL A 31 0.99 14.61 9.76
CA VAL A 31 -0.16 13.90 9.17
C VAL A 31 -1.31 13.83 10.17
N GLN A 32 -2.47 14.32 9.76
CA GLN A 32 -3.69 14.24 10.55
C GLN A 32 -4.43 12.92 10.30
N PRO A 33 -5.09 12.35 11.31
CA PRO A 33 -5.92 11.16 11.12
C PRO A 33 -7.04 11.41 10.10
N LEU A 34 -7.39 10.36 9.34
CA LEU A 34 -8.57 10.41 8.47
C LEU A 34 -9.85 10.51 9.32
N THR A 35 -10.80 11.29 8.84
CA THR A 35 -12.14 11.43 9.43
C THR A 35 -13.20 10.97 8.43
N THR A 36 -14.44 10.87 8.89
CA THR A 36 -15.57 10.57 8.00
C THR A 36 -15.80 11.66 6.94
N GLU A 37 -15.33 12.85 7.18
CA GLU A 37 -15.40 13.96 6.21
C GLU A 37 -14.28 13.86 5.16
N THR A 38 -13.11 13.38 5.55
CA THR A 38 -11.93 13.28 4.67
C THR A 38 -11.79 11.92 4.00
N PHE A 39 -12.54 10.92 4.45
CA PHE A 39 -12.59 9.58 3.85
C PHE A 39 -14.03 9.23 3.46
N GLN A 40 -14.27 9.11 2.15
CA GLN A 40 -15.59 8.77 1.61
C GLN A 40 -15.45 7.58 0.66
N PRO A 41 -15.68 6.35 1.15
CA PRO A 41 -15.61 5.15 0.32
C PRO A 41 -16.68 5.15 -0.76
N ARG A 42 -16.31 4.70 -1.96
CA ARG A 42 -17.18 4.59 -3.14
C ARG A 42 -17.02 3.19 -3.78
N GLY A 43 -17.92 2.84 -4.69
CA GLY A 43 -18.14 1.45 -5.07
C GLY A 43 -17.25 0.84 -6.16
N SER A 44 -16.45 1.63 -6.87
CA SER A 44 -15.59 1.13 -7.96
C SER A 44 -14.14 1.09 -7.52
N THR A 45 -13.33 0.23 -8.17
CA THR A 45 -11.92 0.06 -7.80
C THR A 45 -11.04 0.04 -9.05
N ALA A 46 -10.41 1.18 -9.35
CA ALA A 46 -9.41 1.32 -10.40
C ALA A 46 -8.00 1.11 -9.81
N LEU A 47 -7.75 -0.09 -9.30
CA LEU A 47 -6.53 -0.42 -8.56
C LEU A 47 -5.27 -0.30 -9.41
N LEU A 48 -5.30 -0.84 -10.62
CA LEU A 48 -4.12 -0.84 -11.51
C LEU A 48 -3.75 0.58 -11.92
N ASP A 49 -4.74 1.40 -12.24
CA ASP A 49 -4.51 2.80 -12.60
C ASP A 49 -3.96 3.60 -11.42
N ALA A 50 -4.46 3.34 -10.20
CA ALA A 50 -3.97 3.99 -9.00
C ALA A 50 -2.51 3.62 -8.71
N ILE A 51 -2.16 2.35 -8.83
CA ILE A 51 -0.77 1.88 -8.63
C ILE A 51 0.16 2.50 -9.69
N GLY A 52 -0.21 2.41 -10.96
CA GLY A 52 0.61 2.91 -12.06
C GLY A 52 0.85 4.41 -11.94
N ARG A 53 -0.18 5.18 -11.62
CA ARG A 53 -0.06 6.62 -11.41
C ARG A 53 0.81 6.96 -10.20
N THR A 54 0.63 6.24 -9.10
CA THR A 54 1.44 6.43 -7.89
C THR A 54 2.92 6.18 -8.17
N ILE A 55 3.25 5.10 -8.86
CA ILE A 55 4.63 4.79 -9.24
C ILE A 55 5.22 5.91 -10.11
N LYS A 56 4.46 6.37 -11.10
CA LYS A 56 4.90 7.41 -12.03
C LYS A 56 5.14 8.75 -11.34
N GLU A 57 4.29 9.12 -10.39
CA GLU A 57 4.33 10.44 -9.73
C GLU A 57 5.24 10.47 -8.50
N THR A 58 5.67 9.33 -7.97
CA THR A 58 6.52 9.26 -6.79
C THR A 58 7.97 9.63 -7.12
N LYS A 59 8.50 10.62 -6.42
CA LYS A 59 9.87 11.16 -6.61
C LYS A 59 10.84 10.74 -5.51
N SER A 60 10.35 10.17 -4.42
CA SER A 60 11.18 9.78 -3.28
C SER A 60 12.11 8.63 -3.64
N GLN A 61 13.28 8.59 -3.02
CA GLN A 61 14.20 7.46 -3.16
C GLN A 61 13.76 6.30 -2.26
N ASN A 62 13.73 5.10 -2.84
CA ASN A 62 13.43 3.86 -2.13
C ASN A 62 12.15 3.94 -1.28
N PRO A 63 11.01 4.37 -1.86
CA PRO A 63 9.77 4.48 -1.10
C PRO A 63 9.22 3.10 -0.74
N SER A 64 8.46 3.04 0.34
CA SER A 64 7.61 1.89 0.66
C SER A 64 6.19 2.21 0.21
N VAL A 65 5.68 1.43 -0.73
CA VAL A 65 4.32 1.57 -1.26
C VAL A 65 3.43 0.52 -0.61
N VAL A 66 2.45 0.97 0.15
CA VAL A 66 1.48 0.09 0.80
C VAL A 66 0.14 0.22 0.10
N ILE A 67 -0.35 -0.89 -0.41
CA ILE A 67 -1.63 -0.97 -1.11
C ILE A 67 -2.65 -1.58 -0.15
N LEU A 68 -3.70 -0.83 0.14
CA LEU A 68 -4.78 -1.27 1.01
C LEU A 68 -6.09 -1.21 0.22
N THR A 69 -6.73 -2.36 0.04
CA THR A 69 -7.98 -2.43 -0.72
C THR A 69 -8.93 -3.48 -0.15
N ASP A 70 -10.21 -3.19 -0.21
CA ASP A 70 -11.29 -4.11 0.15
C ASP A 70 -12.06 -4.63 -1.07
N GLY A 71 -11.67 -4.21 -2.27
CA GLY A 71 -12.32 -4.57 -3.51
C GLY A 71 -11.36 -5.11 -4.57
N GLN A 72 -11.92 -5.87 -5.50
CA GLN A 72 -11.17 -6.34 -6.65
C GLN A 72 -11.09 -5.27 -7.74
N GLU A 73 -10.03 -5.33 -8.54
CA GLU A 73 -9.87 -4.48 -9.72
C GLU A 73 -11.07 -4.63 -10.67
N ASN A 74 -11.72 -3.53 -10.99
CA ASN A 74 -12.89 -3.56 -11.88
C ASN A 74 -13.10 -2.30 -12.73
N ALA A 75 -12.23 -1.30 -12.64
CA ALA A 75 -12.48 0.01 -13.25
C ALA A 75 -11.26 0.64 -13.92
N SER A 76 -10.09 -0.01 -13.92
CA SER A 76 -8.89 0.56 -14.56
C SER A 76 -9.01 0.56 -16.07
N GLU A 77 -8.60 1.66 -16.69
CA GLU A 77 -8.67 1.89 -18.14
C GLU A 77 -7.30 2.09 -18.78
N THR A 78 -6.30 2.53 -18.02
CA THR A 78 -4.98 2.93 -18.53
C THR A 78 -3.94 1.84 -18.39
N TYR A 79 -3.92 1.12 -17.27
CA TYR A 79 -2.91 0.11 -16.97
C TYR A 79 -3.51 -1.29 -16.97
N THR A 80 -2.79 -2.23 -17.58
CA THR A 80 -3.10 -3.66 -17.49
C THR A 80 -2.37 -4.31 -16.32
N LYS A 81 -2.83 -5.47 -15.90
CA LYS A 81 -2.18 -6.25 -14.84
C LYS A 81 -0.73 -6.60 -15.22
N ALA A 82 -0.49 -7.00 -16.46
CA ALA A 82 0.86 -7.30 -16.95
C ALA A 82 1.77 -6.07 -16.88
N HIS A 83 1.28 -4.91 -17.27
CA HIS A 83 2.04 -3.65 -17.21
C HIS A 83 2.40 -3.30 -15.76
N ILE A 84 1.44 -3.41 -14.84
CA ILE A 84 1.69 -3.16 -13.41
C ILE A 84 2.71 -4.16 -12.83
N LYS A 85 2.62 -5.42 -13.20
CA LYS A 85 3.59 -6.44 -12.79
C LYS A 85 5.01 -6.05 -13.21
N ASP A 86 5.19 -5.67 -14.47
CA ASP A 86 6.51 -5.24 -14.98
C ASP A 86 7.02 -4.01 -14.23
N LEU A 87 6.16 -3.03 -13.95
CA LEU A 87 6.53 -1.83 -13.20
C LEU A 87 6.95 -2.16 -11.77
N ILE A 88 6.18 -2.98 -11.07
CA ILE A 88 6.49 -3.38 -9.68
C ILE A 88 7.80 -4.17 -9.63
N GLU A 89 8.01 -5.11 -10.54
CA GLU A 89 9.25 -5.89 -10.60
C GLU A 89 10.46 -4.99 -10.88
N GLN A 90 10.33 -4.05 -11.81
CA GLN A 90 11.39 -3.08 -12.13
C GLN A 90 11.71 -2.20 -10.91
N LYS A 91 10.69 -1.64 -10.27
CA LYS A 91 10.89 -0.75 -9.11
C LYS A 91 11.43 -1.50 -7.90
N THR A 92 11.04 -2.74 -7.70
CA THR A 92 11.60 -3.60 -6.66
C THR A 92 13.11 -3.78 -6.85
N LYS A 93 13.57 -3.99 -8.08
CA LYS A 93 15.02 -4.06 -8.40
C LYS A 93 15.73 -2.72 -8.16
N GLU A 94 15.03 -1.61 -8.28
CA GLU A 94 15.56 -0.27 -8.01
C GLU A 94 15.60 0.09 -6.51
N GLY A 95 15.09 -0.78 -5.63
CA GLY A 95 15.11 -0.60 -4.18
C GLY A 95 13.76 -0.18 -3.57
N TRP A 96 12.69 -0.10 -4.36
CA TRP A 96 11.35 0.13 -3.84
C TRP A 96 10.83 -1.11 -3.13
N THR A 97 9.99 -0.91 -2.14
CA THR A 97 9.26 -2.01 -1.48
C THR A 97 7.76 -1.83 -1.67
N PHE A 98 7.06 -2.95 -1.82
CA PHE A 98 5.61 -2.99 -2.00
C PHE A 98 5.01 -3.94 -1.00
N ALA A 99 3.94 -3.53 -0.36
CA ALA A 99 3.13 -4.38 0.52
C ALA A 99 1.67 -4.31 0.08
N TYR A 100 0.97 -5.42 0.21
CA TYR A 100 -0.42 -5.54 -0.20
C TYR A 100 -1.27 -6.10 0.93
N LEU A 101 -2.30 -5.36 1.31
CA LEU A 101 -3.30 -5.80 2.27
C LEU A 101 -4.67 -5.79 1.58
N GLY A 102 -5.26 -6.97 1.46
CA GLY A 102 -6.56 -7.15 0.82
C GLY A 102 -7.63 -7.65 1.78
N ALA A 103 -8.81 -7.06 1.73
CA ALA A 103 -9.97 -7.51 2.48
C ALA A 103 -11.00 -8.13 1.54
N ASN A 104 -11.69 -9.17 2.01
CA ASN A 104 -12.79 -9.82 1.30
C ASN A 104 -12.43 -10.36 -0.08
N GLN A 105 -11.16 -10.72 -0.30
CA GLN A 105 -10.62 -11.24 -1.56
C GLN A 105 -9.44 -12.15 -1.29
N ASP A 106 -8.98 -12.87 -2.32
CA ASP A 106 -7.71 -13.61 -2.26
C ASP A 106 -6.54 -12.65 -2.49
N ALA A 107 -6.06 -12.03 -1.40
CA ALA A 107 -4.97 -11.05 -1.46
C ALA A 107 -3.67 -11.67 -1.99
N PHE A 108 -3.39 -12.93 -1.70
CA PHE A 108 -2.16 -13.58 -2.15
C PHE A 108 -2.16 -13.81 -3.66
N ALA A 109 -3.29 -14.24 -4.23
CA ALA A 109 -3.42 -14.39 -5.68
C ALA A 109 -3.34 -13.03 -6.40
N GLU A 110 -4.02 -12.02 -5.89
CA GLU A 110 -3.99 -10.68 -6.48
C GLU A 110 -2.59 -10.06 -6.41
N ALA A 111 -1.95 -10.09 -5.26
CA ALA A 111 -0.60 -9.57 -5.09
C ALA A 111 0.41 -10.29 -5.97
N SER A 112 0.37 -11.62 -6.03
CA SER A 112 1.24 -12.43 -6.86
C SER A 112 1.07 -12.10 -8.34
N SER A 113 -0.16 -11.89 -8.79
CA SER A 113 -0.44 -11.50 -10.18
C SER A 113 0.14 -10.14 -10.57
N MET A 114 0.46 -9.30 -9.58
CA MET A 114 1.09 -7.99 -9.75
C MET A 114 2.58 -7.99 -9.39
N GLY A 115 3.16 -9.15 -9.12
CA GLY A 115 4.59 -9.27 -8.80
C GLY A 115 4.96 -8.93 -7.35
N ILE A 116 3.99 -8.85 -6.44
CA ILE A 116 4.24 -8.61 -5.01
C ILE A 116 4.41 -9.98 -4.32
N ALA A 117 5.50 -10.12 -3.56
CA ALA A 117 5.83 -11.36 -2.89
C ALA A 117 4.82 -11.71 -1.79
N ALA A 118 4.62 -13.02 -1.55
CA ALA A 118 3.72 -13.51 -0.51
C ALA A 118 4.12 -13.00 0.90
N GLY A 119 5.42 -12.86 1.17
CA GLY A 119 5.91 -12.28 2.43
C GLY A 119 5.54 -10.82 2.66
N CYS A 120 5.17 -10.11 1.60
CA CYS A 120 4.72 -8.71 1.65
C CYS A 120 3.20 -8.58 1.49
N THR A 121 2.46 -9.66 1.67
CA THR A 121 1.02 -9.73 1.44
C THR A 121 0.29 -10.23 2.68
N MET A 122 -0.87 -9.66 2.94
CA MET A 122 -1.72 -10.05 4.06
C MET A 122 -3.20 -9.94 3.69
N ASN A 123 -3.99 -10.95 4.10
CA ASN A 123 -5.45 -10.83 4.13
C ASN A 123 -5.89 -10.19 5.44
N TYR A 124 -6.90 -9.33 5.38
CA TYR A 124 -7.54 -8.81 6.58
C TYR A 124 -9.06 -8.79 6.42
N ASP A 125 -9.77 -8.72 7.53
CA ASP A 125 -11.23 -8.55 7.57
C ASP A 125 -11.64 -7.56 8.66
N ALA A 126 -12.93 -7.25 8.73
CA ALA A 126 -13.43 -6.26 9.68
C ALA A 126 -13.13 -6.60 11.15
N ARG A 127 -12.94 -7.90 11.47
CA ARG A 127 -12.66 -8.36 12.85
C ARG A 127 -11.20 -8.22 13.22
N ASN A 128 -10.29 -8.37 12.26
CA ASN A 128 -8.85 -8.33 12.52
C ASN A 128 -8.15 -7.08 11.98
N THR A 129 -8.88 -6.09 11.48
CA THR A 129 -8.32 -4.85 10.93
C THR A 129 -7.32 -4.18 11.88
N PRO A 130 -7.61 -3.97 13.18
CA PRO A 130 -6.64 -3.35 14.08
C PRO A 130 -5.36 -4.16 14.24
N VAL A 131 -5.45 -5.49 14.22
CA VAL A 131 -4.30 -6.39 14.31
C VAL A 131 -3.48 -6.32 13.02
N ALA A 132 -4.14 -6.32 11.86
CA ALA A 132 -3.49 -6.19 10.57
C ALA A 132 -2.72 -4.87 10.45
N PHE A 133 -3.30 -3.76 10.89
CA PHE A 133 -2.62 -2.46 10.88
C PHE A 133 -1.42 -2.42 11.85
N ARG A 134 -1.51 -3.07 13.00
CA ARG A 134 -0.36 -3.19 13.91
C ARG A 134 0.75 -4.03 13.30
N ALA A 135 0.42 -5.14 12.64
CA ALA A 135 1.37 -5.98 11.93
C ALA A 135 2.09 -5.18 10.84
N LEU A 136 1.34 -4.42 10.05
CA LEU A 136 1.90 -3.53 9.03
C LEU A 136 2.84 -2.49 9.64
N SER A 137 2.42 -1.81 10.70
CA SER A 137 3.23 -0.80 11.38
C SER A 137 4.54 -1.39 11.90
N SER A 138 4.50 -2.57 12.51
CA SER A 138 5.69 -3.27 12.99
C SER A 138 6.63 -3.65 11.86
N ALA A 139 6.09 -4.17 10.75
CA ALA A 139 6.88 -4.54 9.59
C ALA A 139 7.55 -3.32 8.92
N MET A 140 6.83 -2.21 8.81
CA MET A 140 7.38 -0.97 8.28
C MET A 140 8.46 -0.39 9.21
N SER A 141 8.27 -0.47 10.52
CA SER A 141 9.27 -0.05 11.51
C SER A 141 10.54 -0.89 11.43
N ALA A 142 10.41 -2.20 11.28
CA ALA A 142 11.54 -3.10 11.10
C ALA A 142 12.32 -2.79 9.82
N GLN A 143 11.62 -2.51 8.72
CA GLN A 143 12.27 -2.11 7.47
C GLN A 143 12.97 -0.76 7.61
N ALA A 144 12.32 0.24 8.18
CA ALA A 144 12.88 1.58 8.34
C ALA A 144 14.12 1.61 9.26
N SER A 145 14.17 0.71 10.26
CA SER A 145 15.32 0.58 11.17
C SER A 145 16.44 -0.32 10.63
N GLY A 146 16.28 -0.89 9.44
CA GLY A 146 17.27 -1.77 8.82
C GLY A 146 17.24 -3.22 9.31
N GLN A 147 16.26 -3.61 10.13
CA GLN A 147 16.08 -4.99 10.59
C GLN A 147 15.54 -5.91 9.50
N SER A 148 14.91 -5.35 8.49
CA SER A 148 14.41 -6.05 7.30
C SER A 148 14.65 -5.21 6.07
N GLN A 149 14.87 -5.84 4.92
CA GLN A 149 15.01 -5.15 3.63
C GLN A 149 13.69 -4.88 2.95
N THR A 150 12.62 -5.53 3.42
CA THR A 150 11.27 -5.39 2.87
C THR A 150 10.25 -5.17 4.00
N VAL A 151 9.04 -4.81 3.63
CA VAL A 151 7.89 -4.82 4.56
C VAL A 151 7.45 -6.28 4.71
N ASP A 152 8.06 -7.00 5.63
CA ASP A 152 7.83 -8.43 5.82
C ASP A 152 6.61 -8.67 6.73
N LEU A 153 5.54 -9.17 6.15
CA LEU A 153 4.28 -9.50 6.82
C LEU A 153 4.18 -10.99 7.19
N SER A 154 5.11 -11.82 6.72
CA SER A 154 5.05 -13.28 6.90
C SER A 154 5.24 -13.71 8.36
N THR A 155 5.96 -12.92 9.14
CA THR A 155 6.24 -13.20 10.54
C THR A 155 5.24 -12.58 11.51
N GLN A 156 4.26 -11.84 10.99
CA GLN A 156 3.27 -11.17 11.81
C GLN A 156 2.13 -12.13 12.19
N VAL A 157 1.74 -12.11 13.46
CA VAL A 157 0.65 -12.95 13.97
C VAL A 157 -0.63 -12.12 14.03
N ILE A 158 -1.65 -12.64 13.37
CA ILE A 158 -2.98 -12.03 13.33
C ILE A 158 -3.94 -12.86 14.18
#